data_e84f8843031da98c71e30f63f44e73d0
#
_entry.id   e84f8843031da98c71e30f63f44e73d0
#
_cell.length_a   1.000
_cell.length_b   1.000
_cell.length_c   1.000
_cell.angle_alpha   90.00
_cell.angle_beta   90.00
_cell.angle_gamma   90.00
#
_symmetry.space_group_name_H-M   'P 1'
#
loop_
_entity.id
_entity.type
_entity.pdbx_description
1 polymer ?
#
loop_
_entity_poly.entity_id
_entity_poly.type
_entity_poly.pdbx_seq_one_letter_code
_entity_poly.pdbx_strand_id
1 'polypeptide(L)'
;MDLLIVDERNFPEEFIERVEVRGILIDLNYIPKKWILIQIPPEIDQKIYEAYILYDRDWSFTNLKDWMMKVYNSPERLNIRTESYMVDADIYLSRASSATSRGDFQSAQIYAEKAAEKIMMIPIDICQFPISRSRFLKNVEKSLEKLQKPEIYAEYLALTELYNIEREKAEKALNYFKHVWDEISFSAKKSLDSAEEIHFRVKSKLNYYLSPLFLQGTILRAKALIDAGENAETIRYLREILLEILENYFWLKVKAEKTRGDPTTLMRTLLEITAEKPNKIYKETTKIFNIETINEEKAKKSIEKAKEIVLEVRKIRRNLIQKISNKFI
;
A
#
# COMPACT_ATOMS: atom_id res chain seq x y z
N MET A 1 7.15 9.58 13.82
CA MET A 1 6.05 9.78 14.79
C MET A 1 4.80 10.13 14.00
N ASP A 2 3.64 9.56 14.36
CA ASP A 2 2.40 9.82 13.66
C ASP A 2 1.43 10.50 14.61
N LEU A 3 0.80 11.59 14.16
CA LEU A 3 -0.26 12.30 14.88
C LEU A 3 -1.56 12.12 14.08
N LEU A 4 -2.63 11.67 14.73
CA LEU A 4 -3.97 11.66 14.19
C LEU A 4 -4.68 12.95 14.59
N ILE A 5 -5.14 13.69 13.60
CA ILE A 5 -5.81 15.00 13.80
C ILE A 5 -7.24 14.88 13.30
N VAL A 6 -8.20 15.03 14.20
CA VAL A 6 -9.62 15.13 13.85
C VAL A 6 -9.92 16.58 13.48
N ASP A 7 -10.32 16.80 12.23
CA ASP A 7 -10.49 18.13 11.67
C ASP A 7 -11.98 18.39 11.33
N GLU A 8 -12.47 19.56 11.68
CA GLU A 8 -13.86 19.98 11.43
C GLU A 8 -14.09 20.47 9.98
N ARG A 9 -13.02 20.76 9.24
CA ARG A 9 -13.12 21.14 7.84
C ARG A 9 -13.75 20.03 7.02
N ASN A 10 -14.59 20.39 6.07
CA ASN A 10 -15.26 19.42 5.20
C ASN A 10 -14.34 18.99 4.05
N PHE A 11 -13.58 17.93 4.25
CA PHE A 11 -12.84 17.26 3.17
C PHE A 11 -13.33 15.81 3.01
N PRO A 12 -13.18 15.23 1.81
CA PRO A 12 -13.85 13.96 1.49
C PRO A 12 -13.18 12.74 2.13
N GLU A 13 -11.86 12.74 2.27
CA GLU A 13 -11.06 11.59 2.64
C GLU A 13 -9.88 12.01 3.54
N GLU A 14 -9.25 11.05 4.24
CA GLU A 14 -7.99 11.24 4.94
C GLU A 14 -6.90 11.81 4.02
N PHE A 15 -6.10 12.72 4.55
CA PHE A 15 -4.86 13.14 3.93
C PHE A 15 -3.74 13.26 4.94
N ILE A 16 -2.50 13.19 4.46
CA ILE A 16 -1.31 13.18 5.31
C ILE A 16 -0.39 14.31 4.88
N GLU A 17 0.15 15.02 5.85
CA GLU A 17 1.24 15.97 5.68
C GLU A 17 2.43 15.52 6.53
N ARG A 18 3.63 15.67 6.03
CA ARG A 18 4.84 15.41 6.80
C ARG A 18 5.54 16.72 7.12
N VAL A 19 5.84 16.90 8.39
CA VAL A 19 6.58 18.05 8.90
C VAL A 19 7.83 17.57 9.63
N GLU A 20 8.81 18.47 9.75
CA GLU A 20 9.99 18.26 10.59
C GLU A 20 9.98 19.23 11.74
N VAL A 21 10.09 18.73 12.95
CA VAL A 21 10.18 19.53 14.18
C VAL A 21 11.42 19.11 14.94
N ARG A 22 12.41 19.98 15.02
CA ARG A 22 13.68 19.74 15.72
C ARG A 22 14.38 18.44 15.28
N GLY A 23 14.42 18.18 13.98
CA GLY A 23 15.02 16.98 13.39
C GLY A 23 14.17 15.71 13.46
N ILE A 24 12.94 15.79 14.01
CA ILE A 24 12.02 14.65 14.09
C ILE A 24 10.99 14.80 12.98
N LEU A 25 10.88 13.76 12.14
CA LEU A 25 9.83 13.67 11.11
C LEU A 25 8.51 13.22 11.74
N ILE A 26 7.46 14.00 11.52
CA ILE A 26 6.12 13.77 12.06
C ILE A 26 5.13 13.69 10.89
N ASP A 27 4.35 12.62 10.82
CA ASP A 27 3.21 12.48 9.91
C ASP A 27 1.95 13.00 10.61
N LEU A 28 1.36 14.05 10.05
CA LEU A 28 0.10 14.63 10.47
C LEU A 28 -1.01 14.00 9.63
N ASN A 29 -1.74 13.05 10.22
CA ASN A 29 -2.84 12.33 9.56
C ASN A 29 -4.15 13.05 9.87
N TYR A 30 -4.70 13.77 8.90
CA TYR A 30 -5.96 14.49 9.05
C TYR A 30 -7.13 13.60 8.66
N ILE A 31 -8.09 13.42 9.57
CA ILE A 31 -9.35 12.73 9.30
C ILE A 31 -10.53 13.66 9.51
N PRO A 32 -11.58 13.58 8.67
CA PRO A 32 -12.76 14.44 8.83
C PRO A 32 -13.55 14.04 10.09
N LYS A 33 -14.01 15.01 10.87
CA LYS A 33 -14.78 14.76 12.10
C LYS A 33 -16.03 13.90 11.88
N LYS A 34 -16.65 13.96 10.70
CA LYS A 34 -17.78 13.09 10.34
C LYS A 34 -17.46 11.60 10.43
N TRP A 35 -16.21 11.18 10.22
CA TRP A 35 -15.81 9.78 10.32
C TRP A 35 -15.88 9.25 11.75
N ILE A 36 -15.64 10.09 12.75
CA ILE A 36 -15.74 9.68 14.15
C ILE A 36 -17.16 9.80 14.72
N LEU A 37 -18.04 10.57 14.07
CA LEU A 37 -19.40 10.81 14.56
C LEU A 37 -20.46 9.98 13.87
N ILE A 38 -20.28 9.61 12.59
CA ILE A 38 -21.33 8.98 11.77
C ILE A 38 -20.95 7.54 11.38
N GLN A 39 -19.81 7.37 10.73
CA GLN A 39 -19.38 6.07 10.22
C GLN A 39 -17.86 5.98 10.21
N ILE A 40 -17.35 5.06 10.96
CA ILE A 40 -15.91 4.83 11.10
C ILE A 40 -15.44 3.91 9.98
N PRO A 41 -14.60 4.40 9.04
CA PRO A 41 -13.99 3.54 8.04
C PRO A 41 -13.06 2.51 8.70
N PRO A 42 -13.05 1.25 8.24
CA PRO A 42 -12.24 0.19 8.87
C PRO A 42 -10.73 0.47 8.78
N GLU A 43 -10.30 1.28 7.82
CA GLU A 43 -8.88 1.64 7.61
C GLU A 43 -8.27 2.46 8.75
N ILE A 44 -9.11 3.15 9.54
CA ILE A 44 -8.64 3.94 10.69
C ILE A 44 -8.79 3.23 12.03
N ASP A 45 -9.37 2.03 12.07
CA ASP A 45 -9.61 1.29 13.31
C ASP A 45 -8.36 1.12 14.16
N GLN A 46 -7.26 0.66 13.53
CA GLN A 46 -6.00 0.48 14.23
C GLN A 46 -5.45 1.80 14.77
N LYS A 47 -5.55 2.88 13.98
CA LYS A 47 -5.12 4.22 14.41
C LYS A 47 -5.88 4.68 15.67
N ILE A 48 -7.18 4.43 15.72
CA ILE A 48 -8.01 4.76 16.89
C ILE A 48 -7.66 3.86 18.08
N TYR A 49 -7.57 2.56 17.84
CA TYR A 49 -7.28 1.56 18.87
C TYR A 49 -5.94 1.80 19.57
N GLU A 50 -4.89 2.08 18.80
CA GLU A 50 -3.53 2.31 19.29
C GLU A 50 -3.28 3.76 19.73
N ALA A 51 -4.17 4.72 19.44
CA ALA A 51 -3.94 6.13 19.70
C ALA A 51 -3.71 6.42 21.19
N TYR A 52 -2.75 7.28 21.48
CA TYR A 52 -2.64 7.96 22.76
C TYR A 52 -3.24 9.38 22.63
N ILE A 53 -4.26 9.70 23.42
CA ILE A 53 -4.97 10.96 23.33
C ILE A 53 -4.12 12.06 23.97
N LEU A 54 -3.69 13.02 23.17
CA LEU A 54 -2.95 14.19 23.65
C LEU A 54 -3.89 15.34 24.02
N TYR A 55 -4.97 15.51 23.24
CA TYR A 55 -5.96 16.55 23.45
C TYR A 55 -7.30 16.13 22.82
N ASP A 56 -8.39 16.31 23.53
CA ASP A 56 -9.76 16.07 23.07
C ASP A 56 -10.69 17.10 23.69
N ARG A 57 -11.15 18.04 22.88
CA ARG A 57 -11.93 19.21 23.35
C ARG A 57 -13.34 18.84 23.84
N ASP A 58 -13.99 17.94 23.15
CA ASP A 58 -15.42 17.64 23.33
C ASP A 58 -15.70 16.16 23.68
N TRP A 59 -14.66 15.43 24.05
CA TRP A 59 -14.71 14.01 24.40
C TRP A 59 -15.17 13.08 23.27
N SER A 60 -15.35 13.58 22.06
CA SER A 60 -15.85 12.76 20.93
C SER A 60 -14.87 11.64 20.56
N PHE A 61 -13.57 11.95 20.52
CA PHE A 61 -12.55 10.95 20.22
C PHE A 61 -12.32 9.99 21.40
N THR A 62 -12.39 10.47 22.63
CA THR A 62 -12.28 9.63 23.83
C THR A 62 -13.39 8.59 23.87
N ASN A 63 -14.64 9.00 23.67
CA ASN A 63 -15.77 8.09 23.61
C ASN A 63 -15.64 7.07 22.46
N LEU A 64 -15.18 7.52 21.30
CA LEU A 64 -14.91 6.65 20.16
C LEU A 64 -13.83 5.61 20.48
N LYS A 65 -12.71 6.04 21.11
CA LYS A 65 -11.64 5.14 21.51
C LYS A 65 -12.13 4.09 22.53
N ASP A 66 -12.89 4.51 23.53
CA ASP A 66 -13.45 3.60 24.53
C ASP A 66 -14.40 2.57 23.89
N TRP A 67 -15.16 2.97 22.90
CA TRP A 67 -15.98 2.04 22.12
C TRP A 67 -15.07 1.12 21.29
N MET A 68 -14.08 1.65 20.57
CA MET A 68 -13.15 0.87 19.75
C MET A 68 -12.39 -0.17 20.58
N MET A 69 -11.96 0.17 21.78
CA MET A 69 -11.28 -0.77 22.70
C MET A 69 -12.15 -2.01 23.03
N LYS A 70 -13.48 -1.85 23.05
CA LYS A 70 -14.41 -2.95 23.30
C LYS A 70 -14.69 -3.80 22.06
N VAL A 71 -14.75 -3.17 20.88
CA VAL A 71 -15.20 -3.85 19.66
C VAL A 71 -14.08 -4.21 18.68
N TYR A 72 -12.87 -3.70 18.84
CA TYR A 72 -11.77 -3.89 17.88
C TYR A 72 -11.53 -5.35 17.51
N ASN A 73 -11.57 -6.25 18.52
CA ASN A 73 -11.36 -7.69 18.34
C ASN A 73 -12.68 -8.46 18.28
N SER A 74 -13.85 -7.80 18.20
CA SER A 74 -15.11 -8.50 18.02
C SER A 74 -15.17 -9.19 16.64
N PRO A 75 -15.91 -10.31 16.52
CA PRO A 75 -16.07 -11.00 15.24
C PRO A 75 -16.61 -10.08 14.14
N GLU A 76 -17.56 -9.21 14.49
CA GLU A 76 -18.20 -8.30 13.56
C GLU A 76 -17.21 -7.25 13.02
N ARG A 77 -16.43 -6.62 13.93
CA ARG A 77 -15.49 -5.58 13.51
C ARG A 77 -14.29 -6.16 12.75
N LEU A 78 -13.81 -7.32 13.17
CA LEU A 78 -12.79 -8.09 12.47
C LEU A 78 -13.29 -8.49 11.07
N ASN A 79 -14.56 -8.91 10.95
CA ASN A 79 -15.18 -9.22 9.67
C ASN A 79 -15.16 -8.01 8.73
N ILE A 80 -15.56 -6.83 9.20
CA ILE A 80 -15.58 -5.59 8.41
C ILE A 80 -14.17 -5.23 7.92
N ARG A 81 -13.15 -5.23 8.81
CA ARG A 81 -11.77 -4.92 8.43
C ARG A 81 -11.21 -5.90 7.41
N THR A 82 -11.38 -7.19 7.67
CA THR A 82 -10.84 -8.22 6.78
C THR A 82 -11.59 -8.31 5.46
N GLU A 83 -12.86 -7.86 5.39
CA GLU A 83 -13.61 -7.74 4.15
C GLU A 83 -13.04 -6.64 3.24
N SER A 84 -12.62 -5.51 3.80
CA SER A 84 -11.98 -4.44 3.00
C SER A 84 -10.71 -4.94 2.31
N TYR A 85 -9.89 -5.74 2.99
CA TYR A 85 -8.70 -6.34 2.36
C TYR A 85 -9.03 -7.34 1.25
N MET A 86 -10.15 -8.08 1.37
CA MET A 86 -10.61 -8.95 0.29
C MET A 86 -11.07 -8.17 -0.93
N VAL A 87 -11.81 -7.08 -0.72
CA VAL A 87 -12.24 -6.18 -1.81
C VAL A 87 -11.02 -5.59 -2.53
N ASP A 88 -10.04 -5.10 -1.79
CA ASP A 88 -8.80 -4.59 -2.36
C ASP A 88 -8.08 -5.66 -3.20
N ALA A 89 -7.96 -6.89 -2.69
CA ALA A 89 -7.32 -7.98 -3.42
C ALA A 89 -8.08 -8.31 -4.72
N ASP A 90 -9.42 -8.33 -4.70
CA ASP A 90 -10.25 -8.56 -5.89
C ASP A 90 -10.10 -7.46 -6.94
N ILE A 91 -10.01 -6.21 -6.51
CA ILE A 91 -9.76 -5.08 -7.41
C ILE A 91 -8.43 -5.28 -8.14
N TYR A 92 -7.36 -5.64 -7.42
CA TYR A 92 -6.05 -5.86 -8.05
C TYR A 92 -6.01 -7.13 -8.91
N LEU A 93 -6.70 -8.23 -8.55
CA LEU A 93 -6.85 -9.39 -9.43
C LEU A 93 -7.60 -9.06 -10.73
N SER A 94 -8.66 -8.25 -10.63
CA SER A 94 -9.39 -7.77 -11.80
C SER A 94 -8.51 -6.90 -12.70
N ARG A 95 -7.72 -5.98 -12.12
CA ARG A 95 -6.75 -5.17 -12.86
C ARG A 95 -5.68 -6.04 -13.54
N ALA A 96 -5.14 -7.05 -12.84
CA ALA A 96 -4.15 -7.97 -13.40
C ALA A 96 -4.71 -8.74 -14.61
N SER A 97 -5.94 -9.25 -14.51
CA SER A 97 -6.62 -9.94 -15.60
C SER A 97 -6.88 -9.01 -16.79
N SER A 98 -7.31 -7.77 -16.52
CA SER A 98 -7.53 -6.75 -17.57
C SER A 98 -6.23 -6.33 -18.25
N ALA A 99 -5.14 -6.15 -17.49
CA ALA A 99 -3.81 -5.86 -18.03
C ALA A 99 -3.33 -6.97 -18.99
N THR A 100 -3.49 -8.23 -18.58
CA THR A 100 -3.13 -9.39 -19.43
C THR A 100 -3.94 -9.40 -20.72
N SER A 101 -5.26 -9.20 -20.67
CA SER A 101 -6.12 -9.20 -21.87
C SER A 101 -5.76 -8.08 -22.84
N ARG A 102 -5.13 -7.02 -22.35
CA ARG A 102 -4.64 -5.89 -23.15
C ARG A 102 -3.16 -5.98 -23.53
N GLY A 103 -2.48 -7.07 -23.16
CA GLY A 103 -1.08 -7.34 -23.48
C GLY A 103 -0.09 -6.47 -22.69
N ASP A 104 -0.49 -5.90 -21.55
CA ASP A 104 0.43 -5.25 -20.58
C ASP A 104 0.78 -6.23 -19.45
N PHE A 105 1.69 -7.16 -19.79
CA PHE A 105 2.07 -8.25 -18.88
C PHE A 105 2.85 -7.76 -17.65
N GLN A 106 3.54 -6.63 -17.77
CA GLN A 106 4.26 -6.01 -16.66
C GLN A 106 3.31 -5.45 -15.61
N SER A 107 2.28 -4.70 -16.03
CA SER A 107 1.21 -4.26 -15.12
C SER A 107 0.47 -5.45 -14.50
N ALA A 108 0.22 -6.50 -15.29
CA ALA A 108 -0.43 -7.71 -14.81
C ALA A 108 0.34 -8.36 -13.65
N GLN A 109 1.67 -8.47 -13.78
CA GLN A 109 2.54 -8.99 -12.73
C GLN A 109 2.47 -8.13 -11.45
N ILE A 110 2.65 -6.81 -11.58
CA ILE A 110 2.58 -5.87 -10.44
C ILE A 110 1.25 -6.01 -9.71
N TYR A 111 0.13 -6.06 -10.44
CA TYR A 111 -1.19 -6.15 -9.82
C TYR A 111 -1.47 -7.52 -9.20
N ALA A 112 -0.95 -8.62 -9.76
CA ALA A 112 -1.03 -9.94 -9.15
C ALA A 112 -0.27 -9.99 -7.81
N GLU A 113 0.96 -9.45 -7.76
CA GLU A 113 1.74 -9.31 -6.53
C GLU A 113 1.01 -8.44 -5.49
N LYS A 114 0.41 -7.32 -5.92
CA LYS A 114 -0.32 -6.40 -5.04
C LYS A 114 -1.60 -7.03 -4.49
N ALA A 115 -2.31 -7.84 -5.27
CA ALA A 115 -3.48 -8.59 -4.80
C ALA A 115 -3.09 -9.58 -3.68
N ALA A 116 -2.00 -10.32 -3.87
CA ALA A 116 -1.46 -11.20 -2.85
C ALA A 116 -1.00 -10.43 -1.60
N GLU A 117 -0.35 -9.27 -1.76
CA GLU A 117 0.03 -8.41 -0.62
C GLU A 117 -1.20 -7.95 0.17
N LYS A 118 -2.27 -7.51 -0.50
CA LYS A 118 -3.49 -7.05 0.16
C LYS A 118 -4.17 -8.14 0.97
N ILE A 119 -4.27 -9.34 0.45
CA ILE A 119 -4.90 -10.44 1.18
C ILE A 119 -4.08 -10.90 2.39
N MET A 120 -2.75 -10.72 2.37
CA MET A 120 -1.85 -11.03 3.50
C MET A 120 -2.04 -10.10 4.70
N MET A 121 -2.79 -9.01 4.57
CA MET A 121 -3.21 -8.21 5.71
C MET A 121 -4.16 -8.97 6.65
N ILE A 122 -4.93 -9.93 6.13
CA ILE A 122 -5.91 -10.72 6.91
C ILE A 122 -5.26 -11.56 8.00
N PRO A 123 -4.27 -12.42 7.75
CA PRO A 123 -3.60 -13.17 8.82
C PRO A 123 -2.93 -12.28 9.85
N ILE A 124 -2.37 -11.11 9.45
CA ILE A 124 -1.80 -10.14 10.39
C ILE A 124 -2.87 -9.63 11.36
N ASP A 125 -4.01 -9.17 10.84
CA ASP A 125 -5.12 -8.61 11.61
C ASP A 125 -5.76 -9.68 12.54
N ILE A 126 -6.04 -10.88 12.01
CA ILE A 126 -6.60 -11.99 12.80
C ILE A 126 -5.66 -12.41 13.94
N CYS A 127 -4.36 -12.40 13.71
CA CYS A 127 -3.35 -12.72 14.72
C CYS A 127 -3.04 -11.57 15.67
N GLN A 128 -3.63 -10.40 15.45
CA GLN A 128 -3.44 -9.18 16.24
C GLN A 128 -1.99 -8.69 16.24
N PHE A 129 -1.28 -8.86 15.13
CA PHE A 129 0.02 -8.21 14.94
C PHE A 129 -0.17 -6.79 14.43
N PRO A 130 0.72 -5.85 14.80
CA PRO A 130 0.61 -4.47 14.32
C PRO A 130 0.81 -4.42 12.80
N ILE A 131 -0.07 -3.71 12.12
CA ILE A 131 0.07 -3.46 10.68
C ILE A 131 1.13 -2.38 10.49
N SER A 132 2.27 -2.76 9.94
CA SER A 132 3.43 -1.89 9.77
C SER A 132 4.05 -2.10 8.39
N ARG A 133 4.28 -0.99 7.68
CA ARG A 133 4.93 -1.04 6.36
C ARG A 133 6.35 -1.60 6.37
N SER A 134 7.08 -1.45 7.47
CA SER A 134 8.48 -1.87 7.59
C SER A 134 8.70 -3.20 8.32
N ARG A 135 7.62 -3.90 8.66
CA ARG A 135 7.66 -5.22 9.29
C ARG A 135 6.62 -6.16 8.70
N PHE A 136 6.19 -5.86 7.49
CA PHE A 136 5.10 -6.59 6.85
C PHE A 136 5.45 -8.07 6.66
N LEU A 137 6.57 -8.38 6.00
CA LEU A 137 6.98 -9.78 5.75
C LEU A 137 7.13 -10.56 7.04
N LYS A 138 7.79 -9.98 8.04
CA LYS A 138 7.96 -10.60 9.35
C LYS A 138 6.64 -10.86 10.08
N ASN A 139 5.68 -9.95 9.95
CA ASN A 139 4.36 -10.12 10.58
C ASN A 139 3.50 -11.11 9.82
N VAL A 140 3.58 -11.17 8.47
CA VAL A 140 2.95 -12.22 7.67
C VAL A 140 3.49 -13.60 8.04
N GLU A 141 4.82 -13.76 8.07
CA GLU A 141 5.48 -15.00 8.46
C GLU A 141 4.97 -15.50 9.82
N LYS A 142 5.11 -14.68 10.87
CA LYS A 142 4.65 -15.03 12.23
C LYS A 142 3.16 -15.34 12.30
N SER A 143 2.35 -14.61 11.53
CA SER A 143 0.90 -14.83 11.50
C SER A 143 0.56 -16.18 10.90
N LEU A 144 1.18 -16.51 9.76
CA LEU A 144 0.95 -17.78 9.07
C LEU A 144 1.53 -18.98 9.82
N GLU A 145 2.68 -18.83 10.51
CA GLU A 145 3.19 -19.83 11.44
C GLU A 145 2.20 -20.10 12.60
N LYS A 146 1.68 -19.02 13.23
CA LYS A 146 0.68 -19.12 14.30
C LYS A 146 -0.61 -19.80 13.82
N LEU A 147 -0.97 -19.59 12.56
CA LEU A 147 -2.12 -20.22 11.91
C LEU A 147 -1.83 -21.62 11.35
N GLN A 148 -0.61 -22.13 11.51
CA GLN A 148 -0.15 -23.42 10.97
C GLN A 148 -0.28 -23.52 9.45
N LYS A 149 0.05 -22.42 8.77
CA LYS A 149 -0.02 -22.25 7.31
C LYS A 149 1.25 -21.59 6.71
N PRO A 150 2.47 -22.02 7.09
CA PRO A 150 3.71 -21.41 6.62
C PRO A 150 3.90 -21.55 5.10
N GLU A 151 3.26 -22.54 4.47
CA GLU A 151 3.31 -22.77 3.03
C GLU A 151 2.81 -21.55 2.22
N ILE A 152 1.81 -20.84 2.74
CA ILE A 152 1.25 -19.65 2.07
C ILE A 152 2.28 -18.51 2.05
N TYR A 153 3.10 -18.38 3.10
CA TYR A 153 4.18 -17.40 3.11
C TYR A 153 5.25 -17.73 2.07
N ALA A 154 5.64 -18.99 1.97
CA ALA A 154 6.59 -19.45 0.96
C ALA A 154 6.06 -19.17 -0.47
N GLU A 155 4.78 -19.42 -0.71
CA GLU A 155 4.12 -19.12 -1.97
C GLU A 155 4.07 -17.63 -2.30
N TYR A 156 3.81 -16.79 -1.31
CA TYR A 156 3.85 -15.34 -1.46
C TYR A 156 5.25 -14.83 -1.80
N LEU A 157 6.28 -15.31 -1.11
CA LEU A 157 7.69 -14.97 -1.42
C LEU A 157 8.09 -15.43 -2.83
N ALA A 158 7.61 -16.61 -3.27
CA ALA A 158 7.87 -17.12 -4.61
C ALA A 158 7.19 -16.26 -5.70
N LEU A 159 5.94 -15.84 -5.48
CA LEU A 159 5.20 -14.96 -6.39
C LEU A 159 5.89 -13.60 -6.55
N THR A 160 6.35 -13.03 -5.46
CA THR A 160 6.96 -11.69 -5.40
C THR A 160 8.47 -11.69 -5.69
N GLU A 161 9.06 -12.88 -5.85
CA GLU A 161 10.51 -13.08 -6.03
C GLU A 161 11.35 -12.41 -4.92
N LEU A 162 10.85 -12.45 -3.67
CA LEU A 162 11.50 -11.87 -2.49
C LEU A 162 12.35 -12.88 -1.69
N TYR A 163 12.66 -14.01 -2.27
CA TYR A 163 13.57 -14.99 -1.66
C TYR A 163 15.03 -14.54 -1.72
N ASN A 164 15.76 -14.78 -0.64
CA ASN A 164 17.24 -14.66 -0.56
C ASN A 164 17.77 -13.36 -1.20
N ILE A 165 17.16 -12.25 -0.86
CA ILE A 165 17.58 -10.95 -1.40
C ILE A 165 18.89 -10.53 -0.78
N GLU A 166 19.92 -10.38 -1.61
CA GLU A 166 21.23 -9.89 -1.22
C GLU A 166 21.18 -8.37 -0.93
N ARG A 167 22.10 -7.92 -0.05
CA ARG A 167 22.22 -6.50 0.32
C ARG A 167 22.41 -5.61 -0.90
N GLU A 168 23.25 -6.00 -1.84
CA GLU A 168 23.54 -5.24 -3.06
C GLU A 168 22.27 -4.98 -3.89
N LYS A 169 21.38 -5.99 -4.00
CA LYS A 169 20.10 -5.86 -4.72
C LYS A 169 19.18 -4.83 -4.05
N ALA A 170 19.11 -4.82 -2.71
CA ALA A 170 18.33 -3.84 -1.95
C ALA A 170 18.90 -2.42 -2.08
N GLU A 171 20.22 -2.26 -2.03
CA GLU A 171 20.91 -0.97 -2.24
C GLU A 171 20.68 -0.42 -3.65
N LYS A 172 20.77 -1.28 -4.68
CA LYS A 172 20.44 -0.91 -6.07
C LYS A 172 18.98 -0.48 -6.21
N ALA A 173 18.03 -1.22 -5.61
CA ALA A 173 16.63 -0.86 -5.63
C ALA A 173 16.37 0.51 -4.99
N LEU A 174 17.04 0.82 -3.87
CA LEU A 174 16.95 2.14 -3.23
C LEU A 174 17.50 3.25 -4.14
N ASN A 175 18.60 3.01 -4.86
CA ASN A 175 19.13 3.99 -5.80
C ASN A 175 18.21 4.22 -7.00
N TYR A 176 17.66 3.14 -7.59
CA TYR A 176 16.65 3.27 -8.65
C TYR A 176 15.41 4.02 -8.17
N PHE A 177 14.92 3.72 -6.96
CA PHE A 177 13.79 4.42 -6.37
C PHE A 177 14.03 5.94 -6.27
N LYS A 178 15.20 6.37 -5.80
CA LYS A 178 15.56 7.81 -5.75
C LYS A 178 15.49 8.45 -7.13
N HIS A 179 16.09 7.83 -8.13
CA HIS A 179 16.09 8.37 -9.49
C HIS A 179 14.66 8.48 -10.08
N VAL A 180 13.84 7.43 -9.88
CA VAL A 180 12.43 7.47 -10.32
C VAL A 180 11.67 8.57 -9.59
N TRP A 181 11.88 8.70 -8.28
CA TRP A 181 11.26 9.74 -7.48
C TRP A 181 11.64 11.15 -7.96
N ASP A 182 12.92 11.41 -8.25
CA ASP A 182 13.42 12.68 -8.73
C ASP A 182 12.77 13.04 -10.08
N GLU A 183 12.73 12.12 -11.02
CA GLU A 183 12.14 12.31 -12.36
C GLU A 183 10.62 12.59 -12.27
N ILE A 184 9.89 11.81 -11.44
CA ILE A 184 8.46 12.01 -11.23
C ILE A 184 8.20 13.33 -10.52
N SER A 185 8.97 13.68 -9.49
CA SER A 185 8.80 14.92 -8.74
C SER A 185 9.00 16.14 -9.63
N PHE A 186 10.01 16.12 -10.51
CA PHE A 186 10.24 17.18 -11.48
C PHE A 186 9.09 17.32 -12.49
N SER A 187 8.65 16.18 -13.07
CA SER A 187 7.56 16.17 -14.05
C SER A 187 6.20 16.53 -13.44
N ALA A 188 5.93 16.04 -12.21
CA ALA A 188 4.67 16.29 -11.54
C ALA A 188 4.46 17.76 -11.17
N LYS A 189 5.49 18.47 -10.72
CA LYS A 189 5.41 19.91 -10.43
C LYS A 189 4.87 20.69 -11.63
N LYS A 190 5.45 20.48 -12.81
CA LYS A 190 5.02 21.13 -14.05
C LYS A 190 3.56 20.80 -14.41
N SER A 191 3.13 19.56 -14.18
CA SER A 191 1.78 19.12 -14.49
C SER A 191 0.75 19.59 -13.43
N LEU A 192 1.12 19.69 -12.16
CA LEU A 192 0.25 20.20 -11.09
C LEU A 192 -0.11 21.67 -11.27
N ASP A 193 0.84 22.49 -11.78
CA ASP A 193 0.63 23.91 -12.05
C ASP A 193 -0.31 24.14 -13.23
N SER A 194 -0.35 23.21 -14.19
CA SER A 194 -1.12 23.32 -15.43
C SER A 194 -2.47 22.59 -15.43
N ALA A 195 -2.68 21.66 -14.51
CA ALA A 195 -3.88 20.83 -14.49
C ALA A 195 -5.00 21.48 -13.66
N GLU A 196 -6.04 21.93 -14.36
CA GLU A 196 -7.30 22.33 -13.73
C GLU A 196 -8.03 21.10 -13.19
N GLU A 197 -8.57 21.18 -11.96
CA GLU A 197 -9.46 20.16 -11.35
C GLU A 197 -8.87 18.75 -11.21
N ILE A 198 -7.73 18.61 -10.53
CA ILE A 198 -7.25 17.28 -10.10
C ILE A 198 -8.09 16.80 -8.91
N HIS A 199 -8.48 15.51 -8.94
CA HIS A 199 -9.18 14.91 -7.82
C HIS A 199 -8.41 15.06 -6.50
N PHE A 200 -9.09 15.43 -5.42
CA PHE A 200 -8.50 15.72 -4.10
C PHE A 200 -7.52 14.62 -3.65
N ARG A 201 -7.92 13.35 -3.76
CA ARG A 201 -7.11 12.20 -3.36
C ARG A 201 -5.78 12.11 -4.13
N VAL A 202 -5.80 12.32 -5.44
CA VAL A 202 -4.58 12.31 -6.27
C VAL A 202 -3.66 13.45 -5.87
N LYS A 203 -4.21 14.65 -5.72
CA LYS A 203 -3.44 15.84 -5.32
C LYS A 203 -2.82 15.68 -3.93
N SER A 204 -3.59 15.26 -2.93
CA SER A 204 -3.11 15.09 -1.56
C SER A 204 -2.04 14.00 -1.45
N LYS A 205 -2.23 12.86 -2.13
CA LYS A 205 -1.22 11.79 -2.17
C LYS A 205 0.07 12.23 -2.86
N LEU A 206 -0.01 12.91 -4.01
CA LEU A 206 1.19 13.42 -4.69
C LEU A 206 1.92 14.45 -3.84
N ASN A 207 1.21 15.39 -3.21
CA ASN A 207 1.82 16.35 -2.30
C ASN A 207 2.58 15.67 -1.14
N TYR A 208 2.03 14.61 -0.57
CA TYR A 208 2.68 13.85 0.48
C TYR A 208 3.88 13.04 -0.03
N TYR A 209 3.68 12.17 -1.04
CA TYR A 209 4.72 11.26 -1.53
C TYR A 209 5.86 11.96 -2.26
N LEU A 210 5.61 13.10 -2.90
CA LEU A 210 6.63 13.87 -3.61
C LEU A 210 7.24 15.01 -2.76
N SER A 211 6.97 15.04 -1.46
CA SER A 211 7.65 15.97 -0.56
C SER A 211 9.09 15.50 -0.27
N PRO A 212 10.07 16.44 -0.18
CA PRO A 212 11.45 16.08 0.17
C PRO A 212 11.57 15.38 1.53
N LEU A 213 10.74 15.77 2.50
CA LEU A 213 10.69 15.15 3.83
C LEU A 213 10.19 13.69 3.76
N PHE A 214 9.28 13.39 2.83
CA PHE A 214 8.86 12.00 2.60
C PHE A 214 10.00 11.16 2.04
N LEU A 215 10.71 11.67 1.03
CA LEU A 215 11.88 10.98 0.46
C LEU A 215 12.95 10.73 1.52
N GLN A 216 13.27 11.75 2.33
CA GLN A 216 14.23 11.62 3.43
C GLN A 216 13.84 10.49 4.40
N GLY A 217 12.58 10.48 4.86
CA GLY A 217 12.09 9.44 5.76
C GLY A 217 12.10 8.04 5.12
N THR A 218 11.79 7.95 3.82
CA THR A 218 11.83 6.69 3.06
C THR A 218 13.26 6.16 2.94
N ILE A 219 14.22 7.04 2.63
CA ILE A 219 15.65 6.65 2.54
C ILE A 219 16.17 6.18 3.90
N LEU A 220 15.87 6.91 4.98
CA LEU A 220 16.30 6.54 6.33
C LEU A 220 15.75 5.17 6.73
N ARG A 221 14.47 4.91 6.46
CA ARG A 221 13.83 3.63 6.76
C ARG A 221 14.41 2.49 5.92
N ALA A 222 14.57 2.70 4.61
CA ALA A 222 15.17 1.69 3.73
C ALA A 222 16.60 1.34 4.14
N LYS A 223 17.44 2.33 4.47
CA LYS A 223 18.79 2.09 5.00
C LYS A 223 18.77 1.32 6.30
N ALA A 224 17.91 1.68 7.25
CA ALA A 224 17.78 0.96 8.52
C ALA A 224 17.39 -0.51 8.33
N LEU A 225 16.50 -0.80 7.36
CA LEU A 225 16.15 -2.17 7.01
C LEU A 225 17.32 -2.94 6.38
N ILE A 226 18.06 -2.31 5.46
CA ILE A 226 19.27 -2.90 4.85
C ILE A 226 20.33 -3.20 5.91
N ASP A 227 20.57 -2.27 6.83
CA ASP A 227 21.55 -2.43 7.90
C ASP A 227 21.14 -3.49 8.93
N ALA A 228 19.85 -3.74 9.07
CA ALA A 228 19.29 -4.84 9.86
C ALA A 228 19.28 -6.19 9.12
N GLY A 229 19.72 -6.24 7.86
CA GLY A 229 19.66 -7.46 7.03
C GLY A 229 18.30 -7.78 6.44
N GLU A 230 17.30 -6.90 6.62
CA GLU A 230 15.91 -7.07 6.15
C GLU A 230 15.77 -6.63 4.68
N ASN A 231 16.60 -7.23 3.79
CA ASN A 231 16.72 -6.81 2.39
C ASN A 231 15.43 -7.05 1.59
N ALA A 232 14.74 -8.17 1.82
CA ALA A 232 13.46 -8.49 1.17
C ALA A 232 12.37 -7.47 1.56
N GLU A 233 12.27 -7.13 2.85
CA GLU A 233 11.36 -6.11 3.35
C GLU A 233 11.66 -4.74 2.74
N THR A 234 12.94 -4.40 2.53
CA THR A 234 13.35 -3.17 1.87
C THR A 234 12.79 -3.09 0.45
N ILE A 235 12.95 -4.13 -0.35
CA ILE A 235 12.44 -4.14 -1.73
C ILE A 235 10.91 -4.08 -1.75
N ARG A 236 10.23 -4.88 -0.92
CA ARG A 236 8.78 -4.83 -0.78
C ARG A 236 8.29 -3.43 -0.41
N TYR A 237 8.91 -2.82 0.61
CA TYR A 237 8.58 -1.46 1.06
C TYR A 237 8.73 -0.41 -0.04
N LEU A 238 9.84 -0.47 -0.81
CA LEU A 238 10.07 0.45 -1.92
C LEU A 238 9.07 0.24 -3.07
N ARG A 239 8.73 -1.03 -3.40
CA ARG A 239 7.71 -1.37 -4.40
C ARG A 239 6.34 -0.84 -4.01
N GLU A 240 5.94 -0.99 -2.74
CA GLU A 240 4.67 -0.49 -2.23
C GLU A 240 4.54 1.03 -2.43
N ILE A 241 5.55 1.78 -1.98
CA ILE A 241 5.55 3.24 -2.12
C ILE A 241 5.59 3.65 -3.59
N LEU A 242 6.43 3.02 -4.38
CA LEU A 242 6.56 3.34 -5.79
C LEU A 242 5.25 3.13 -6.54
N LEU A 243 4.53 2.04 -6.28
CA LEU A 243 3.23 1.79 -6.91
C LEU A 243 2.22 2.90 -6.57
N GLU A 244 2.15 3.32 -5.30
CA GLU A 244 1.30 4.43 -4.88
C GLU A 244 1.66 5.75 -5.61
N ILE A 245 2.95 6.03 -5.77
CA ILE A 245 3.41 7.21 -6.53
C ILE A 245 3.01 7.08 -8.00
N LEU A 246 3.27 5.94 -8.63
CA LEU A 246 3.01 5.72 -10.05
C LEU A 246 1.53 5.76 -10.40
N GLU A 247 0.65 5.17 -9.58
CA GLU A 247 -0.81 5.22 -9.80
C GLU A 247 -1.34 6.67 -9.72
N ASN A 248 -0.87 7.46 -8.75
CA ASN A 248 -1.30 8.86 -8.64
C ASN A 248 -0.66 9.75 -9.73
N TYR A 249 0.59 9.50 -10.10
CA TYR A 249 1.26 10.18 -11.21
C TYR A 249 0.59 9.89 -12.55
N PHE A 250 0.17 8.65 -12.79
CA PHE A 250 -0.62 8.27 -13.94
C PHE A 250 -1.88 9.15 -14.07
N TRP A 251 -2.68 9.25 -13.00
CA TRP A 251 -3.90 10.07 -13.01
C TRP A 251 -3.62 11.55 -13.22
N LEU A 252 -2.54 12.09 -12.65
CA LEU A 252 -2.10 13.45 -12.91
C LEU A 252 -1.80 13.67 -14.39
N LYS A 253 -1.03 12.76 -15.00
CA LYS A 253 -0.63 12.88 -16.42
C LYS A 253 -1.81 12.76 -17.36
N VAL A 254 -2.68 11.79 -17.14
CA VAL A 254 -3.92 11.61 -17.91
C VAL A 254 -4.76 12.89 -17.91
N LYS A 255 -4.89 13.53 -16.74
CA LYS A 255 -5.65 14.77 -16.61
C LYS A 255 -4.95 15.95 -17.26
N ALA A 256 -3.65 16.11 -17.02
CA ALA A 256 -2.85 17.23 -17.58
C ALA A 256 -2.79 17.19 -19.12
N GLU A 257 -2.69 15.99 -19.70
CA GLU A 257 -2.60 15.80 -21.15
C GLU A 257 -3.98 15.66 -21.82
N LYS A 258 -5.06 15.70 -21.03
CA LYS A 258 -6.45 15.53 -21.49
C LYS A 258 -6.65 14.24 -22.31
N THR A 259 -5.93 13.18 -21.93
CA THR A 259 -5.98 11.87 -22.58
C THR A 259 -6.95 10.93 -21.87
N ARG A 260 -7.32 9.85 -22.54
CA ARG A 260 -8.05 8.75 -21.90
C ARG A 260 -7.02 7.76 -21.36
N GLY A 261 -6.94 7.65 -20.03
CA GLY A 261 -6.05 6.70 -19.38
C GLY A 261 -6.80 5.47 -18.88
N ASP A 262 -6.15 4.32 -18.99
CA ASP A 262 -6.61 3.08 -18.42
C ASP A 262 -5.67 2.64 -17.28
N PRO A 263 -6.12 2.72 -16.01
CA PRO A 263 -5.26 2.38 -14.87
C PRO A 263 -4.82 0.91 -14.87
N THR A 264 -5.44 0.04 -15.67
CA THR A 264 -5.03 -1.37 -15.75
C THR A 264 -3.79 -1.56 -16.62
N THR A 265 -3.42 -0.60 -17.49
CA THR A 265 -2.23 -0.64 -18.34
C THR A 265 -1.18 0.37 -17.89
N LEU A 266 -0.86 0.37 -16.59
CA LEU A 266 0.04 1.35 -15.96
C LEU A 266 1.42 1.40 -16.62
N MET A 267 2.08 0.26 -16.84
CA MET A 267 3.44 0.21 -17.37
C MET A 267 3.49 0.62 -18.85
N ARG A 268 2.51 0.21 -19.64
CA ARG A 268 2.38 0.67 -21.03
C ARG A 268 2.19 2.18 -21.09
N THR A 269 1.29 2.73 -20.28
CA THR A 269 1.05 4.18 -20.25
C THR A 269 2.29 4.94 -19.81
N LEU A 270 3.04 4.43 -18.81
CA LEU A 270 4.31 5.03 -18.42
C LEU A 270 5.33 5.03 -19.59
N LEU A 271 5.36 3.97 -20.38
CA LEU A 271 6.22 3.90 -21.56
C LEU A 271 5.83 4.94 -22.63
N GLU A 272 4.54 5.15 -22.85
CA GLU A 272 4.00 6.08 -23.84
C GLU A 272 4.18 7.55 -23.42
N ILE A 273 3.85 7.91 -22.19
CA ILE A 273 3.93 9.29 -21.67
C ILE A 273 5.37 9.83 -21.66
N THR A 274 6.36 8.97 -21.62
CA THR A 274 7.76 9.37 -21.51
C THR A 274 8.57 9.06 -22.76
N ALA A 275 7.90 8.84 -23.90
CA ALA A 275 8.52 8.43 -25.19
C ALA A 275 9.54 9.43 -25.78
N GLU A 276 9.53 10.71 -25.38
CA GLU A 276 10.43 11.74 -25.90
C GLU A 276 11.86 11.72 -25.31
N LYS A 277 12.14 10.90 -24.27
CA LYS A 277 13.47 10.73 -23.64
C LYS A 277 13.71 9.27 -23.31
N PRO A 278 14.98 8.81 -23.17
CA PRO A 278 15.21 7.45 -22.67
C PRO A 278 14.49 7.30 -21.34
N ASN A 279 13.40 6.53 -21.38
CA ASN A 279 12.38 6.44 -20.33
C ASN A 279 12.97 5.90 -19.05
N LYS A 280 13.63 6.75 -18.28
CA LYS A 280 14.31 6.39 -17.05
C LYS A 280 13.31 5.91 -15.99
N ILE A 281 12.14 6.56 -15.89
CA ILE A 281 11.07 6.16 -14.99
C ILE A 281 10.67 4.71 -15.28
N TYR A 282 10.34 4.39 -16.53
CA TYR A 282 9.95 3.03 -16.92
C TYR A 282 11.07 2.02 -16.66
N LYS A 283 12.28 2.28 -17.17
CA LYS A 283 13.41 1.34 -17.07
C LYS A 283 13.80 1.02 -15.64
N GLU A 284 13.83 2.00 -14.76
CA GLU A 284 14.21 1.78 -13.37
C GLU A 284 13.06 1.18 -12.55
N THR A 285 11.80 1.51 -12.88
CA THR A 285 10.63 0.84 -12.32
C THR A 285 10.65 -0.65 -12.64
N THR A 286 10.94 -1.04 -13.91
CA THR A 286 11.00 -2.46 -14.28
C THR A 286 12.07 -3.23 -13.49
N LYS A 287 13.20 -2.60 -13.18
CA LYS A 287 14.27 -3.19 -12.35
C LYS A 287 13.86 -3.35 -10.88
N ILE A 288 13.18 -2.34 -10.29
CA ILE A 288 12.71 -2.42 -8.90
C ILE A 288 11.69 -3.54 -8.74
N PHE A 289 10.76 -3.69 -9.71
CA PHE A 289 9.75 -4.75 -9.69
C PHE A 289 10.25 -6.09 -10.24
N ASN A 290 11.45 -6.13 -10.84
CA ASN A 290 12.01 -7.32 -11.50
C ASN A 290 11.11 -7.87 -12.63
N ILE A 291 10.58 -6.97 -13.48
CA ILE A 291 9.61 -7.28 -14.52
C ILE A 291 10.11 -7.00 -15.94
N GLU A 292 11.42 -6.86 -16.13
CA GLU A 292 12.01 -6.52 -17.45
C GLU A 292 11.67 -7.56 -18.52
N THR A 293 11.57 -8.83 -18.14
CA THR A 293 11.40 -9.97 -19.05
C THR A 293 10.06 -10.72 -18.87
N ILE A 294 9.03 -10.03 -18.38
CA ILE A 294 7.71 -10.66 -18.19
C ILE A 294 7.03 -10.87 -19.53
N ASN A 295 6.65 -12.11 -19.82
CA ASN A 295 5.84 -12.50 -20.95
C ASN A 295 4.41 -12.91 -20.52
N GLU A 296 3.57 -13.24 -21.50
CA GLU A 296 2.17 -13.62 -21.28
C GLU A 296 2.04 -14.84 -20.35
N GLU A 297 2.84 -15.87 -20.58
CA GLU A 297 2.81 -17.12 -19.81
C GLU A 297 3.14 -16.87 -18.33
N LYS A 298 4.23 -16.14 -18.07
CA LYS A 298 4.65 -15.78 -16.70
C LYS A 298 3.59 -14.91 -16.00
N ALA A 299 3.01 -13.93 -16.70
CA ALA A 299 1.94 -13.09 -16.15
C ALA A 299 0.69 -13.91 -15.79
N LYS A 300 0.23 -14.82 -16.67
CA LYS A 300 -0.90 -15.70 -16.39
C LYS A 300 -0.64 -16.60 -15.19
N LYS A 301 0.55 -17.23 -15.12
CA LYS A 301 0.96 -18.06 -13.98
C LYS A 301 0.96 -17.27 -12.65
N SER A 302 1.43 -16.04 -12.69
CA SER A 302 1.43 -15.16 -11.49
C SER A 302 0.02 -14.80 -11.05
N ILE A 303 -0.91 -14.54 -11.97
CA ILE A 303 -2.32 -14.30 -11.66
C ILE A 303 -2.97 -15.54 -11.03
N GLU A 304 -2.73 -16.72 -11.61
CA GLU A 304 -3.25 -17.98 -11.05
C GLU A 304 -2.72 -18.21 -9.64
N LYS A 305 -1.41 -18.02 -9.43
CA LYS A 305 -0.81 -18.14 -8.11
C LYS A 305 -1.36 -17.13 -7.10
N ALA A 306 -1.54 -15.88 -7.50
CA ALA A 306 -2.17 -14.87 -6.66
C ALA A 306 -3.62 -15.24 -6.28
N LYS A 307 -4.39 -15.81 -7.23
CA LYS A 307 -5.75 -16.31 -6.97
C LYS A 307 -5.75 -17.46 -5.95
N GLU A 308 -4.82 -18.42 -6.08
CA GLU A 308 -4.67 -19.53 -5.12
C GLU A 308 -4.41 -18.99 -3.71
N ILE A 309 -3.44 -18.09 -3.55
CA ILE A 309 -3.13 -17.44 -2.27
C ILE A 309 -4.37 -16.73 -1.70
N VAL A 310 -5.08 -15.94 -2.53
CA VAL A 310 -6.29 -15.23 -2.12
C VAL A 310 -7.37 -16.20 -1.64
N LEU A 311 -7.58 -17.31 -2.35
CA LEU A 311 -8.57 -18.32 -1.99
C LEU A 311 -8.23 -19.04 -0.67
N GLU A 312 -6.96 -19.41 -0.47
CA GLU A 312 -6.53 -20.07 0.76
C GLU A 312 -6.67 -19.16 1.98
N VAL A 313 -6.27 -17.89 1.88
CA VAL A 313 -6.44 -16.93 2.98
C VAL A 313 -7.91 -16.67 3.29
N ARG A 314 -8.80 -16.64 2.27
CA ARG A 314 -10.26 -16.53 2.46
C ARG A 314 -10.85 -17.74 3.22
N LYS A 315 -10.36 -18.94 2.94
CA LYS A 315 -10.79 -20.14 3.69
C LYS A 315 -10.39 -20.05 5.16
N ILE A 316 -9.14 -19.63 5.43
CA ILE A 316 -8.64 -19.42 6.79
C ILE A 316 -9.51 -18.39 7.52
N ARG A 317 -9.74 -17.23 6.89
CA ARG A 317 -10.58 -16.17 7.45
C ARG A 317 -11.96 -16.69 7.86
N ARG A 318 -12.66 -17.37 6.95
CA ARG A 318 -14.00 -17.91 7.20
C ARG A 318 -14.01 -18.84 8.41
N ASN A 319 -13.08 -19.78 8.46
CA ASN A 319 -12.98 -20.76 9.55
C ASN A 319 -12.70 -20.11 10.90
N LEU A 320 -11.86 -19.07 10.92
CA LEU A 320 -11.47 -18.40 12.17
C LEU A 320 -12.57 -17.47 12.69
N ILE A 321 -13.22 -16.69 11.84
CA ILE A 321 -14.34 -15.84 12.26
C ILE A 321 -15.48 -16.70 12.81
N GLN A 322 -15.81 -17.83 12.17
CA GLN A 322 -16.81 -18.76 12.70
C GLN A 322 -16.43 -19.33 14.07
N LYS A 323 -15.15 -19.71 14.28
CA LYS A 323 -14.68 -20.20 15.58
C LYS A 323 -14.74 -19.13 16.68
N ILE A 324 -14.45 -17.88 16.34
CA ILE A 324 -14.54 -16.77 17.29
C ILE A 324 -16.02 -16.52 17.63
N SER A 325 -16.90 -16.44 16.62
CA SER A 325 -18.34 -16.25 16.85
C SER A 325 -18.94 -17.33 17.77
N ASN A 326 -18.56 -18.60 17.57
CA ASN A 326 -19.04 -19.72 18.40
C ASN A 326 -18.52 -19.72 19.86
N LYS A 327 -17.51 -18.91 20.19
CA LYS A 327 -17.01 -18.74 21.55
C LYS A 327 -17.74 -17.65 22.34
N PHE A 328 -18.50 -16.81 21.65
CA PHE A 328 -19.27 -15.70 22.23
C PHE A 328 -20.77 -16.01 22.35
N ILE A 329 -21.20 -17.19 21.86
CA ILE A 329 -22.53 -17.78 22.09
C ILE A 329 -22.41 -18.80 23.19
#